data_29884987062b295d504ad34b260b7830
#
_entry.id   29884987062b295d504ad34b260b7830
#
_cell.length_a   1.000
_cell.length_b   1.000
_cell.length_c   1.000
_cell.angle_alpha   90.00
_cell.angle_beta   90.00
_cell.angle_gamma   90.00
#
_symmetry.space_group_name_H-M   'P 1'
#
loop_
_entity.id
_entity.type
_entity.pdbx_description
1 polymer ?
#
loop_
_entity_poly.entity_id
_entity_poly.type
_entity_poly.pdbx_seq_one_letter_code
_entity_poly.pdbx_strand_id
1 'polypeptide(L)'
;LEIIDFASQIGIDLMPWQKFVFEHALKVKPDGRWHAPLVVVVAARQNGKSTIMEMSILARLFLWQESLQLGSAHVLTTSLETFRHVVSIIESNESLAKQVKKIRWAHGSEEIELMSGARYVVKAANAAARGFAKPETVYMDETRQLKDTEAWSAMRYTMMAAKNPQLWTFSNAGDQHSLILNQLRERGMASAAGGNDDIAYFEWSAFSDKIEDEKNWVASNPALGHTIHEDNIRAVLNDPPDVVQTEVLCRWVNTISGAIPVKEWEECGSDDIELDVEKMTWFGLDLSPDRRDGALVAAQKNPDDTFNLKLLHTWHNPISLDDKAIANDIAPYARKYPLEYVAFSKRTSSAVAARLMPAGIPVIDIDGALYGQSCDELLGAITSKRLIHGKQAELSKQILSAVRLPMGDGGWIIGRRASSVAVCAAVASALATHFATRPEMEIDILVG
;
A
#
# COMPACT_ATOMS: atom_id res chain seq x y z
N LEU A 1 25.51 8.48 24.94
CA LEU A 1 25.33 9.22 23.67
C LEU A 1 24.87 10.64 23.98
N GLU A 2 25.47 11.64 23.34
CA GLU A 2 25.18 13.06 23.57
C GLU A 2 23.68 13.41 23.57
N ILE A 3 22.90 12.79 22.68
CA ILE A 3 21.45 13.03 22.61
C ILE A 3 20.69 12.49 23.81
N ILE A 4 21.12 11.39 24.41
CA ILE A 4 20.50 10.81 25.63
C ILE A 4 20.80 11.71 26.82
N ASP A 5 22.06 12.14 26.94
CA ASP A 5 22.50 13.05 27.99
C ASP A 5 21.79 14.41 27.87
N PHE A 6 21.64 14.92 26.64
CA PHE A 6 20.93 16.14 26.36
C PHE A 6 19.43 16.05 26.72
N ALA A 7 18.77 14.95 26.40
CA ALA A 7 17.38 14.72 26.79
C ALA A 7 17.21 14.82 28.31
N SER A 8 18.09 14.15 29.06
CA SER A 8 18.07 14.21 30.54
C SER A 8 18.31 15.62 31.06
N GLN A 9 19.23 16.38 30.45
CA GLN A 9 19.54 17.78 30.83
C GLN A 9 18.35 18.73 30.65
N ILE A 10 17.52 18.49 29.63
CA ILE A 10 16.30 19.30 29.38
C ILE A 10 15.04 18.71 30.02
N GLY A 11 15.19 17.69 30.90
CA GLY A 11 14.10 17.11 31.69
C GLY A 11 13.23 16.11 30.94
N ILE A 12 13.74 15.49 29.87
CA ILE A 12 13.04 14.46 29.08
C ILE A 12 13.66 13.09 29.37
N ASP A 13 12.88 12.23 30.04
CA ASP A 13 13.28 10.85 30.29
C ASP A 13 12.90 9.95 29.12
N LEU A 14 13.92 9.53 28.36
CA LEU A 14 13.74 8.58 27.27
C LEU A 14 13.52 7.16 27.78
N MET A 15 12.50 6.50 27.23
CA MET A 15 12.26 5.07 27.48
C MET A 15 13.40 4.20 26.93
N PRO A 16 13.60 2.98 27.47
CA PRO A 16 14.70 2.09 27.03
C PRO A 16 14.71 1.85 25.51
N TRP A 17 13.55 1.65 24.89
CA TRP A 17 13.46 1.41 23.45
C TRP A 17 13.82 2.65 22.61
N GLN A 18 13.54 3.86 23.12
CA GLN A 18 13.92 5.12 22.44
C GLN A 18 15.43 5.33 22.50
N LYS A 19 16.06 5.03 23.64
CA LYS A 19 17.53 5.02 23.79
C LYS A 19 18.16 4.03 22.82
N PHE A 20 17.61 2.80 22.74
CA PHE A 20 18.06 1.77 21.79
C PHE A 20 18.02 2.26 20.34
N VAL A 21 16.94 2.93 19.92
CA VAL A 21 16.85 3.51 18.57
C VAL A 21 17.99 4.50 18.32
N PHE A 22 18.23 5.43 19.23
CA PHE A 22 19.31 6.41 19.09
C PHE A 22 20.70 5.76 19.04
N GLU A 23 20.96 4.79 19.91
CA GLU A 23 22.23 4.06 19.99
C GLU A 23 22.58 3.35 18.67
N HIS A 24 21.59 2.92 17.93
CA HIS A 24 21.80 2.17 16.70
C HIS A 24 21.68 3.04 15.43
N ALA A 25 20.75 3.99 15.41
CA ALA A 25 20.52 4.86 14.26
C ALA A 25 21.62 5.94 14.09
N LEU A 26 22.24 6.37 15.20
CA LEU A 26 23.26 7.43 15.20
C LEU A 26 24.71 6.91 15.19
N LYS A 27 24.92 5.65 14.80
CA LYS A 27 26.25 5.12 14.58
C LYS A 27 26.91 5.82 13.38
N VAL A 28 28.19 6.11 13.54
CA VAL A 28 29.01 6.75 12.49
C VAL A 28 30.08 5.80 11.96
N LYS A 29 30.40 5.93 10.67
CA LYS A 29 31.53 5.28 10.01
C LYS A 29 32.85 5.96 10.43
N PRO A 30 34.02 5.35 10.19
CA PRO A 30 35.31 5.97 10.49
C PRO A 30 35.54 7.33 9.81
N ASP A 31 34.85 7.60 8.70
CA ASP A 31 34.91 8.88 7.98
C ASP A 31 33.94 9.95 8.54
N GLY A 32 33.25 9.66 9.65
CA GLY A 32 32.33 10.55 10.33
C GLY A 32 30.92 10.59 9.68
N ARG A 33 30.65 9.85 8.63
CA ARG A 33 29.33 9.76 8.03
C ARG A 33 28.45 8.79 8.80
N TRP A 34 27.11 9.00 8.74
CA TRP A 34 26.16 8.07 9.33
C TRP A 34 26.34 6.67 8.75
N HIS A 35 26.33 5.68 9.61
CA HIS A 35 26.31 4.28 9.18
C HIS A 35 25.01 3.97 8.42
N ALA A 36 23.90 4.51 8.90
CA ALA A 36 22.59 4.39 8.28
C ALA A 36 22.05 5.77 7.87
N PRO A 37 22.16 6.15 6.58
CA PRO A 37 21.55 7.39 6.06
C PRO A 37 20.01 7.30 5.95
N LEU A 38 19.42 6.14 6.19
CA LEU A 38 17.99 5.92 6.24
C LEU A 38 17.62 5.20 7.52
N VAL A 39 16.73 5.81 8.31
CA VAL A 39 16.23 5.27 9.57
C VAL A 39 14.73 5.08 9.47
N VAL A 40 14.25 3.92 9.83
CA VAL A 40 12.81 3.55 9.78
C VAL A 40 12.40 3.04 11.15
N VAL A 41 11.41 3.69 11.76
CA VAL A 41 10.88 3.32 13.08
C VAL A 41 9.40 2.98 12.95
N VAL A 42 9.07 1.72 13.18
CA VAL A 42 7.70 1.19 13.10
C VAL A 42 7.30 0.64 14.47
N ALA A 43 6.26 1.20 15.05
CA ALA A 43 5.69 0.76 16.33
C ALA A 43 4.21 1.15 16.39
N ALA A 44 3.42 0.48 17.23
CA ALA A 44 2.01 0.78 17.44
C ALA A 44 1.78 2.25 17.85
N ARG A 45 0.53 2.71 17.80
CA ARG A 45 0.18 4.08 18.22
C ARG A 45 0.52 4.33 19.68
N GLN A 46 0.74 5.61 20.03
CA GLN A 46 0.96 6.10 21.39
C GLN A 46 2.22 5.54 22.09
N ASN A 47 3.12 4.89 21.35
CA ASN A 47 4.35 4.35 21.91
C ASN A 47 5.48 5.38 22.11
N GLY A 48 5.29 6.66 21.69
CA GLY A 48 6.31 7.70 21.86
C GLY A 48 7.29 7.80 20.69
N LYS A 49 6.88 7.45 19.46
CA LYS A 49 7.66 7.70 18.23
C LYS A 49 7.94 9.19 18.04
N SER A 50 6.97 10.06 18.34
CA SER A 50 7.12 11.52 18.24
C SER A 50 8.22 12.03 19.15
N THR A 51 8.40 11.47 20.35
CA THR A 51 9.49 11.85 21.28
C THR A 51 10.86 11.61 20.66
N ILE A 52 11.05 10.50 19.91
CA ILE A 52 12.31 10.23 19.17
C ILE A 52 12.53 11.34 18.14
N MET A 53 11.50 11.69 17.38
CA MET A 53 11.58 12.74 16.35
C MET A 53 11.89 14.10 16.98
N GLU A 54 11.15 14.51 18.01
CA GLU A 54 11.33 15.76 18.75
C GLU A 54 12.74 15.88 19.31
N MET A 55 13.23 14.83 19.98
CA MET A 55 14.59 14.82 20.53
C MET A 55 15.66 14.86 19.44
N SER A 56 15.45 14.16 18.32
CA SER A 56 16.37 14.24 17.18
C SER A 56 16.40 15.66 16.60
N ILE A 57 15.25 16.33 16.45
CA ILE A 57 15.17 17.73 16.00
C ILE A 57 15.94 18.66 16.95
N LEU A 58 15.66 18.56 18.25
CA LEU A 58 16.30 19.40 19.27
C LEU A 58 17.82 19.20 19.33
N ALA A 59 18.29 17.95 19.34
CA ALA A 59 19.73 17.67 19.35
C ALA A 59 20.44 18.23 18.12
N ARG A 60 19.85 18.08 16.95
CA ARG A 60 20.41 18.58 15.71
C ARG A 60 20.38 20.12 15.61
N LEU A 61 19.39 20.77 16.22
CA LEU A 61 19.35 22.23 16.34
C LEU A 61 20.41 22.73 17.33
N PHE A 62 20.41 22.22 18.55
CA PHE A 62 21.14 22.83 19.67
C PHE A 62 22.52 22.24 19.94
N LEU A 63 22.72 20.91 19.69
CA LEU A 63 24.05 20.29 19.88
C LEU A 63 24.87 20.31 18.59
N TRP A 64 24.30 19.83 17.47
CA TRP A 64 25.06 19.66 16.22
C TRP A 64 24.91 20.82 15.25
N GLN A 65 23.98 21.74 15.52
CA GLN A 65 23.77 22.98 14.78
C GLN A 65 23.64 22.76 13.26
N GLU A 66 22.89 21.73 12.86
CA GLU A 66 22.62 21.45 11.46
C GLU A 66 21.95 22.64 10.78
N SER A 67 22.45 23.02 9.60
CA SER A 67 22.02 24.23 8.91
C SER A 67 20.55 24.20 8.51
N LEU A 68 20.03 23.04 8.13
CA LEU A 68 18.64 22.86 7.73
C LEU A 68 18.13 21.44 8.01
N GLN A 69 17.04 21.37 8.75
CA GLN A 69 16.23 20.17 8.95
C GLN A 69 14.83 20.41 8.37
N LEU A 70 14.23 19.39 7.76
CA LEU A 70 12.86 19.42 7.25
C LEU A 70 11.99 18.39 7.97
N GLY A 71 10.86 18.86 8.54
CA GLY A 71 9.78 17.99 9.01
C GLY A 71 8.66 17.89 7.98
N SER A 72 8.16 16.70 7.73
CA SER A 72 7.08 16.47 6.79
C SER A 72 6.16 15.33 7.23
N ALA A 73 4.88 15.42 6.88
CA ALA A 73 3.92 14.34 6.97
C ALA A 73 2.97 14.41 5.77
N HIS A 74 2.23 13.33 5.53
CA HIS A 74 1.21 13.30 4.48
C HIS A 74 0.17 14.41 4.69
N VAL A 75 -0.24 14.62 5.94
CA VAL A 75 -1.13 15.71 6.35
C VAL A 75 -0.33 16.73 7.17
N LEU A 76 -0.33 17.98 6.74
CA LEU A 76 0.45 19.06 7.37
C LEU A 76 0.15 19.23 8.88
N THR A 77 -1.11 19.03 9.29
CA THR A 77 -1.51 19.14 10.71
C THR A 77 -0.74 18.21 11.63
N THR A 78 -0.36 17.00 11.17
CA THR A 78 0.45 16.06 11.95
C THR A 78 1.85 16.62 12.23
N SER A 79 2.50 17.16 11.20
CA SER A 79 3.82 17.82 11.37
C SER A 79 3.74 19.06 12.23
N LEU A 80 2.61 19.77 12.24
CA LEU A 80 2.40 20.96 13.07
C LEU A 80 2.29 20.62 14.56
N GLU A 81 1.73 19.46 14.91
CA GLU A 81 1.70 19.03 16.32
C GLU A 81 3.12 18.77 16.84
N THR A 82 3.96 18.08 16.08
CA THR A 82 5.38 17.92 16.42
C THR A 82 6.09 19.26 16.55
N PHE A 83 5.83 20.19 15.62
CA PHE A 83 6.39 21.53 15.68
C PHE A 83 5.99 22.28 16.97
N ARG A 84 4.70 22.22 17.35
CA ARG A 84 4.18 22.83 18.60
C ARG A 84 4.86 22.25 19.83
N HIS A 85 5.01 20.92 19.88
CA HIS A 85 5.69 20.26 20.99
C HIS A 85 7.16 20.66 21.08
N VAL A 86 7.89 20.68 19.97
CA VAL A 86 9.29 21.14 19.94
C VAL A 86 9.39 22.61 20.44
N VAL A 87 8.50 23.49 20.00
CA VAL A 87 8.46 24.88 20.49
C VAL A 87 8.17 24.94 21.99
N SER A 88 7.20 24.16 22.48
CA SER A 88 6.87 24.10 23.91
C SER A 88 8.06 23.63 24.77
N ILE A 89 8.82 22.63 24.30
CA ILE A 89 10.05 22.18 24.99
C ILE A 89 11.10 23.29 25.02
N ILE A 90 11.29 24.01 23.92
CA ILE A 90 12.23 25.12 23.83
C ILE A 90 11.82 26.25 24.80
N GLU A 91 10.55 26.66 24.79
CA GLU A 91 10.02 27.73 25.62
C GLU A 91 10.06 27.43 27.13
N SER A 92 9.87 26.13 27.48
CA SER A 92 9.96 25.68 28.87
C SER A 92 11.40 25.60 29.41
N ASN A 93 12.40 25.67 28.51
CA ASN A 93 13.82 25.60 28.88
C ASN A 93 14.56 26.90 28.56
N GLU A 94 14.91 27.66 29.57
CA GLU A 94 15.55 28.99 29.43
C GLU A 94 16.86 28.92 28.63
N SER A 95 17.65 27.87 28.78
CA SER A 95 18.94 27.71 28.09
C SER A 95 18.75 27.48 26.58
N LEU A 96 17.67 26.85 26.17
CA LEU A 96 17.31 26.66 24.76
C LEU A 96 16.65 27.93 24.22
N ALA A 97 15.71 28.51 24.94
CA ALA A 97 14.98 29.72 24.52
C ALA A 97 15.92 30.90 24.20
N LYS A 98 17.00 31.07 24.98
CA LYS A 98 18.02 32.14 24.74
C LYS A 98 18.76 31.98 23.41
N GLN A 99 18.82 30.81 22.82
CA GLN A 99 19.50 30.54 21.56
C GLN A 99 18.60 30.75 20.34
N VAL A 100 17.29 30.88 20.55
CA VAL A 100 16.32 31.06 19.47
C VAL A 100 16.36 32.49 18.96
N LYS A 101 16.58 32.63 17.65
CA LYS A 101 16.51 33.94 16.96
C LYS A 101 15.07 34.27 16.60
N LYS A 102 14.31 33.29 16.09
CA LYS A 102 12.94 33.51 15.61
C LYS A 102 12.16 32.18 15.54
N ILE A 103 10.91 32.24 15.96
CA ILE A 103 9.91 31.22 15.66
C ILE A 103 8.88 31.85 14.73
N ARG A 104 8.65 31.25 13.58
CA ARG A 104 7.67 31.67 12.58
C ARG A 104 6.50 30.72 12.56
N TRP A 105 5.31 31.27 12.73
CA TRP A 105 4.02 30.60 12.59
C TRP A 105 3.36 31.11 11.31
N ALA A 106 3.57 30.42 10.19
CA ALA A 106 3.01 30.81 8.92
C ALA A 106 2.49 29.58 8.19
N HIS A 107 1.18 29.54 7.94
CA HIS A 107 0.47 28.40 7.34
C HIS A 107 1.28 27.68 6.24
N GLY A 108 1.88 26.54 6.60
CA GLY A 108 2.72 25.71 5.72
C GLY A 108 4.16 26.23 5.53
N SER A 109 4.65 27.11 6.41
CA SER A 109 6.03 27.62 6.42
C SER A 109 6.51 27.90 7.85
N GLU A 110 6.11 27.02 8.79
CA GLU A 110 6.54 27.06 10.18
C GLU A 110 8.04 26.81 10.26
N GLU A 111 8.73 27.61 11.04
CA GLU A 111 10.18 27.60 11.13
C GLU A 111 10.66 27.98 12.53
N ILE A 112 11.65 27.25 13.03
CA ILE A 112 12.49 27.63 14.16
C ILE A 112 13.87 27.99 13.61
N GLU A 113 14.36 29.19 13.87
CA GLU A 113 15.69 29.65 13.49
C GLU A 113 16.47 30.01 14.76
N LEU A 114 17.67 29.45 14.91
CA LEU A 114 18.58 29.76 16.02
C LEU A 114 19.53 30.90 15.66
N MET A 115 20.13 31.52 16.68
CA MET A 115 21.17 32.53 16.50
C MET A 115 22.40 32.05 15.75
N SER A 116 22.67 30.71 15.81
CA SER A 116 23.73 30.05 15.03
C SER A 116 23.43 29.97 13.53
N GLY A 117 22.17 30.19 13.12
CA GLY A 117 21.68 29.97 11.76
C GLY A 117 21.11 28.56 11.50
N ALA A 118 21.17 27.68 12.48
CA ALA A 118 20.51 26.35 12.38
C ALA A 118 18.98 26.52 12.30
N ARG A 119 18.33 25.73 11.46
CA ARG A 119 16.89 25.85 11.20
C ARG A 119 16.17 24.51 11.15
N TYR A 120 14.97 24.51 11.69
CA TYR A 120 13.98 23.45 11.48
C TYR A 120 12.75 24.02 10.79
N VAL A 121 12.34 23.45 9.67
CA VAL A 121 11.23 23.93 8.83
C VAL A 121 10.22 22.80 8.61
N VAL A 122 8.93 23.10 8.70
CA VAL A 122 7.84 22.15 8.44
C VAL A 122 7.23 22.41 7.06
N LYS A 123 7.05 21.35 6.30
CA LYS A 123 6.41 21.38 4.97
C LYS A 123 5.52 20.16 4.74
N ALA A 124 4.45 20.33 3.97
CA ALA A 124 3.68 19.21 3.47
C ALA A 124 4.52 18.31 2.55
N ALA A 125 4.29 17.00 2.60
CA ALA A 125 4.93 16.01 1.72
C ALA A 125 4.36 16.13 0.30
N ASN A 126 4.90 17.09 -0.48
CA ASN A 126 4.51 17.30 -1.88
C ASN A 126 5.72 17.77 -2.71
N ALA A 127 5.51 17.96 -4.02
CA ALA A 127 6.56 18.39 -4.94
C ALA A 127 7.21 19.74 -4.57
N ALA A 128 6.56 20.59 -3.75
CA ALA A 128 7.11 21.88 -3.29
C ALA A 128 8.33 21.70 -2.36
N ALA A 129 8.53 20.52 -1.77
CA ALA A 129 9.73 20.21 -1.00
C ALA A 129 11.03 20.26 -1.84
N ARG A 130 10.93 20.13 -3.16
CA ARG A 130 12.08 20.28 -4.08
C ARG A 130 12.71 21.66 -4.07
N GLY A 131 12.03 22.68 -3.52
CA GLY A 131 12.57 24.04 -3.39
C GLY A 131 13.61 24.25 -2.29
N PHE A 132 13.86 23.25 -1.43
CA PHE A 132 14.85 23.36 -0.36
C PHE A 132 16.22 22.87 -0.80
N ALA A 133 17.24 23.71 -0.56
CA ALA A 133 18.61 23.35 -0.91
C ALA A 133 19.30 22.64 0.27
N LYS A 134 19.68 21.38 0.07
CA LYS A 134 20.62 20.64 0.94
C LYS A 134 20.16 20.45 2.40
N PRO A 135 18.95 19.99 2.71
CA PRO A 135 18.65 19.62 4.09
C PRO A 135 19.58 18.50 4.56
N GLU A 136 20.10 18.63 5.78
CA GLU A 136 20.97 17.61 6.39
C GLU A 136 20.14 16.49 6.99
N THR A 137 18.97 16.84 7.53
CA THR A 137 18.02 15.83 8.04
C THR A 137 16.62 16.10 7.51
N VAL A 138 15.93 15.01 7.17
CA VAL A 138 14.51 15.02 6.81
C VAL A 138 13.77 14.02 7.70
N TYR A 139 12.63 14.44 8.23
CA TYR A 139 11.71 13.62 9.02
C TYR A 139 10.41 13.43 8.25
N MET A 140 9.98 12.19 8.12
CA MET A 140 8.70 11.83 7.50
C MET A 140 7.85 11.05 8.50
N ASP A 141 6.78 11.68 8.97
CA ASP A 141 5.84 11.03 9.86
C ASP A 141 4.67 10.40 9.08
N GLU A 142 4.03 9.39 9.68
CA GLU A 142 2.92 8.63 9.08
C GLU A 142 3.25 8.10 7.68
N THR A 143 4.44 7.52 7.50
CA THR A 143 4.95 7.03 6.21
C THR A 143 4.02 6.02 5.55
N ARG A 144 3.20 5.28 6.31
CA ARG A 144 2.17 4.37 5.78
C ARG A 144 1.15 5.05 4.86
N GLN A 145 0.94 6.36 5.02
CA GLN A 145 -0.02 7.13 4.23
C GLN A 145 0.54 7.62 2.90
N LEU A 146 1.84 7.49 2.66
CA LEU A 146 2.47 7.85 1.39
C LEU A 146 2.15 6.81 0.32
N LYS A 147 1.20 7.15 -0.54
CA LYS A 147 0.67 6.28 -1.60
C LYS A 147 1.45 6.34 -2.90
N ASP A 148 2.26 7.38 -3.10
CA ASP A 148 3.03 7.58 -4.31
C ASP A 148 4.52 7.77 -4.04
N THR A 149 5.31 7.46 -5.06
CA THR A 149 6.77 7.59 -5.01
C THR A 149 7.26 9.02 -5.25
N GLU A 150 6.38 9.93 -5.70
CA GLU A 150 6.80 11.29 -6.06
C GLU A 150 7.14 12.12 -4.82
N ALA A 151 6.27 12.12 -3.80
CA ALA A 151 6.52 12.80 -2.53
C ALA A 151 7.78 12.25 -1.83
N TRP A 152 7.91 10.92 -1.80
CA TRP A 152 9.11 10.25 -1.28
C TRP A 152 10.37 10.67 -2.02
N SER A 153 10.36 10.62 -3.35
CA SER A 153 11.50 10.98 -4.18
C SER A 153 11.85 12.46 -4.02
N ALA A 154 10.84 13.35 -3.97
CA ALA A 154 11.05 14.77 -3.77
C ALA A 154 11.83 15.05 -2.48
N MET A 155 11.46 14.40 -1.36
CA MET A 155 12.15 14.56 -0.08
C MET A 155 13.56 13.95 -0.10
N ARG A 156 13.69 12.71 -0.56
CA ARG A 156 14.96 11.98 -0.53
C ARG A 156 16.04 12.64 -1.40
N TYR A 157 15.70 13.07 -2.61
CA TYR A 157 16.69 13.61 -3.54
C TYR A 157 17.10 15.06 -3.23
N THR A 158 16.33 15.84 -2.46
CA THR A 158 16.77 17.16 -1.98
C THR A 158 18.00 17.08 -1.08
N MET A 159 18.23 15.94 -0.44
CA MET A 159 19.35 15.71 0.48
C MET A 159 20.66 15.35 -0.22
N MET A 160 20.66 15.04 -1.53
CA MET A 160 21.85 14.51 -2.25
C MET A 160 23.09 15.41 -2.20
N ALA A 161 22.89 16.70 -2.04
CA ALA A 161 24.00 17.66 -1.96
C ALA A 161 24.43 17.98 -0.51
N ALA A 162 23.77 17.40 0.50
CA ALA A 162 24.18 17.52 1.90
C ALA A 162 25.42 16.66 2.17
N LYS A 163 26.27 17.11 3.11
CA LYS A 163 27.53 16.44 3.42
C LYS A 163 27.32 15.08 4.11
N ASN A 164 26.39 15.01 5.04
CA ASN A 164 26.09 13.81 5.83
C ASN A 164 24.59 13.67 6.07
N PRO A 165 23.78 13.41 5.02
CA PRO A 165 22.33 13.42 5.13
C PRO A 165 21.80 12.19 5.86
N GLN A 166 20.70 12.40 6.64
CA GLN A 166 19.97 11.31 7.27
C GLN A 166 18.46 11.52 7.14
N LEU A 167 17.77 10.53 6.59
CA LEU A 167 16.30 10.51 6.46
C LEU A 167 15.71 9.61 7.54
N TRP A 168 14.82 10.15 8.35
CA TRP A 168 14.07 9.45 9.37
C TRP A 168 12.61 9.27 8.94
N THR A 169 12.07 8.08 9.10
CA THR A 169 10.66 7.78 8.85
C THR A 169 10.02 7.12 10.06
N PHE A 170 8.81 7.55 10.38
CA PHE A 170 8.03 7.06 11.52
C PHE A 170 6.68 6.57 11.02
N SER A 171 6.24 5.42 11.50
CA SER A 171 4.96 4.85 11.08
C SER A 171 4.41 3.84 12.09
N ASN A 172 3.12 3.55 11.99
CA ASN A 172 2.54 2.27 12.37
C ASN A 172 2.74 1.27 11.23
N ALA A 173 2.25 0.02 11.44
CA ALA A 173 2.13 -0.95 10.36
C ALA A 173 1.31 -0.39 9.20
N GLY A 174 1.71 -0.79 8.02
CA GLY A 174 1.04 -0.46 6.78
C GLY A 174 -0.02 -1.49 6.39
N ASP A 175 -0.62 -1.21 5.27
CA ASP A 175 -1.46 -2.12 4.51
C ASP A 175 -0.88 -2.32 3.10
N GLN A 176 -1.63 -2.97 2.22
CA GLN A 176 -1.21 -3.18 0.83
C GLN A 176 -1.05 -1.88 0.01
N HIS A 177 -1.63 -0.75 0.44
CA HIS A 177 -1.48 0.57 -0.22
C HIS A 177 -0.33 1.38 0.33
N SER A 178 0.28 0.96 1.40
CA SER A 178 1.44 1.62 2.02
C SER A 178 2.72 1.34 1.22
N LEU A 179 2.73 1.69 -0.07
CA LEU A 179 3.75 1.27 -1.04
C LEU A 179 5.17 1.58 -0.57
N ILE A 180 5.40 2.80 -0.10
CA ILE A 180 6.72 3.24 0.37
C ILE A 180 7.13 2.48 1.62
N LEU A 181 6.23 2.38 2.62
CA LEU A 181 6.53 1.67 3.86
C LEU A 181 6.79 0.19 3.62
N ASN A 182 6.04 -0.46 2.71
CA ASN A 182 6.24 -1.86 2.35
C ASN A 182 7.62 -2.09 1.72
N GLN A 183 8.04 -1.22 0.79
CA GLN A 183 9.39 -1.27 0.21
C GLN A 183 10.49 -1.06 1.28
N LEU A 184 10.28 -0.13 2.21
CA LEU A 184 11.22 0.09 3.31
C LEU A 184 11.31 -1.11 4.25
N ARG A 185 10.18 -1.77 4.52
CA ARG A 185 10.14 -3.00 5.32
C ARG A 185 10.89 -4.14 4.65
N GLU A 186 10.66 -4.39 3.37
CA GLU A 186 11.37 -5.41 2.60
C GLU A 186 12.89 -5.19 2.64
N ARG A 187 13.33 -3.95 2.43
CA ARG A 187 14.75 -3.58 2.53
C ARG A 187 15.31 -3.78 3.94
N GLY A 188 14.56 -3.35 4.97
CA GLY A 188 14.95 -3.52 6.37
C GLY A 188 15.08 -4.99 6.76
N MET A 189 14.13 -5.82 6.38
CA MET A 189 14.15 -7.27 6.63
C MET A 189 15.29 -7.95 5.88
N ALA A 190 15.56 -7.58 4.61
CA ALA A 190 16.68 -8.09 3.85
C ALA A 190 18.03 -7.69 4.47
N SER A 191 18.16 -6.46 4.97
CA SER A 191 19.36 -5.99 5.69
C SER A 191 19.56 -6.77 6.98
N ALA A 192 18.53 -7.01 7.76
CA ALA A 192 18.57 -7.81 8.99
C ALA A 192 18.95 -9.28 8.72
N ALA A 193 18.60 -9.81 7.55
CA ALA A 193 19.01 -11.16 7.10
C ALA A 193 20.45 -11.24 6.56
N GLY A 194 21.25 -10.18 6.68
CA GLY A 194 22.64 -10.14 6.24
C GLY A 194 22.85 -9.48 4.89
N GLY A 195 21.85 -8.80 4.33
CA GLY A 195 21.98 -7.98 3.14
C GLY A 195 22.84 -6.74 3.38
N ASN A 196 23.43 -6.22 2.31
CA ASN A 196 24.27 -5.02 2.37
C ASN A 196 23.45 -3.77 2.01
N ASP A 197 22.65 -3.28 2.96
CA ASP A 197 21.88 -2.02 2.81
C ASP A 197 22.16 -1.10 4.01
N ASP A 198 22.49 0.15 3.72
CA ASP A 198 22.74 1.20 4.70
C ASP A 198 21.39 1.74 5.30
N ILE A 199 20.62 0.84 5.92
CA ILE A 199 19.32 1.15 6.58
C ILE A 199 19.36 0.72 8.05
N ALA A 200 18.89 1.58 8.95
CA ALA A 200 18.56 1.22 10.32
C ALA A 200 17.04 1.03 10.41
N TYR A 201 16.61 -0.22 10.49
CA TYR A 201 15.20 -0.58 10.52
C TYR A 201 14.82 -1.11 11.90
N PHE A 202 13.82 -0.50 12.53
CA PHE A 202 13.30 -0.86 13.83
C PHE A 202 11.81 -1.15 13.69
N GLU A 203 11.38 -2.34 14.06
CA GLU A 203 9.96 -2.75 14.03
C GLU A 203 9.59 -3.44 15.35
N TRP A 204 8.57 -2.93 16.01
CA TRP A 204 7.87 -3.56 17.11
C TRP A 204 6.49 -3.96 16.64
N SER A 205 6.31 -5.25 16.38
CA SER A 205 5.06 -5.83 15.89
C SER A 205 4.76 -7.15 16.58
N ALA A 206 3.47 -7.49 16.67
CA ALA A 206 3.03 -8.74 17.26
C ALA A 206 3.42 -9.96 16.42
N PHE A 207 3.69 -11.08 17.10
CA PHE A 207 4.11 -12.33 16.47
C PHE A 207 2.97 -13.06 15.75
N SER A 208 1.71 -12.83 16.18
CA SER A 208 0.53 -13.48 15.63
C SER A 208 -0.67 -12.52 15.56
N ASP A 209 -1.75 -12.97 14.93
CA ASP A 209 -3.02 -12.25 14.78
C ASP A 209 -3.94 -12.33 16.00
N LYS A 210 -3.55 -13.06 17.04
CA LYS A 210 -4.34 -13.21 18.27
C LYS A 210 -4.32 -11.92 19.07
N ILE A 211 -5.42 -11.17 19.01
CA ILE A 211 -5.51 -9.85 19.66
C ILE A 211 -5.53 -9.91 21.19
N GLU A 212 -5.95 -11.04 21.77
CA GLU A 212 -6.03 -11.23 23.23
C GLU A 212 -4.71 -11.76 23.84
N ASP A 213 -3.71 -12.12 23.03
CA ASP A 213 -2.43 -12.67 23.53
C ASP A 213 -1.55 -11.52 24.06
N GLU A 214 -1.38 -11.48 25.38
CA GLU A 214 -0.56 -10.48 26.07
C GLU A 214 0.90 -10.45 25.58
N LYS A 215 1.44 -11.57 25.06
CA LYS A 215 2.78 -11.60 24.46
C LYS A 215 2.84 -10.73 23.19
N ASN A 216 1.74 -10.67 22.45
CA ASN A 216 1.62 -9.79 21.28
C ASN A 216 1.61 -8.32 21.71
N TRP A 217 0.94 -7.99 22.84
CA TRP A 217 0.91 -6.62 23.35
C TRP A 217 2.30 -6.13 23.74
N VAL A 218 3.08 -6.97 24.47
CA VAL A 218 4.47 -6.66 24.85
C VAL A 218 5.36 -6.48 23.62
N ALA A 219 5.23 -7.36 22.63
CA ALA A 219 6.06 -7.31 21.42
C ALA A 219 5.79 -6.07 20.55
N SER A 220 4.55 -5.59 20.50
CA SER A 220 4.15 -4.46 19.64
C SER A 220 4.16 -3.11 20.35
N ASN A 221 4.15 -3.09 21.70
CA ASN A 221 4.08 -1.87 22.48
C ASN A 221 5.29 -1.71 23.39
N PRO A 222 6.42 -1.20 22.90
CA PRO A 222 7.63 -1.02 23.72
C PRO A 222 7.47 0.03 24.82
N ALA A 223 6.37 0.78 24.85
CA ALA A 223 6.00 1.70 25.92
C ALA A 223 5.07 1.08 26.97
N LEU A 224 4.73 -0.22 26.85
CA LEU A 224 3.90 -0.93 27.81
C LEU A 224 4.59 -1.00 29.16
N GLY A 225 3.86 -0.65 30.23
CA GLY A 225 4.42 -0.51 31.59
C GLY A 225 5.12 0.82 31.86
N HIS A 226 5.23 1.72 30.86
CA HIS A 226 5.71 3.10 30.99
C HIS A 226 4.57 4.10 30.80
N THR A 227 4.16 4.33 29.57
CA THR A 227 3.08 5.27 29.21
C THR A 227 1.80 4.58 28.76
N ILE A 228 1.89 3.32 28.38
CA ILE A 228 0.74 2.47 28.01
C ILE A 228 0.48 1.49 29.15
N HIS A 229 -0.78 1.37 29.59
CA HIS A 229 -1.24 0.42 30.58
C HIS A 229 -2.05 -0.71 29.90
N GLU A 230 -1.96 -1.93 30.44
CA GLU A 230 -2.69 -3.09 29.90
C GLU A 230 -4.20 -2.86 29.82
N ASP A 231 -4.78 -2.17 30.81
CA ASP A 231 -6.21 -1.87 30.84
C ASP A 231 -6.64 -1.04 29.61
N ASN A 232 -5.79 -0.14 29.12
CA ASN A 232 -6.07 0.64 27.92
C ASN A 232 -6.08 -0.24 26.66
N ILE A 233 -5.21 -1.26 26.59
CA ILE A 233 -5.22 -2.24 25.52
C ILE A 233 -6.48 -3.10 25.61
N ARG A 234 -6.82 -3.60 26.80
CA ARG A 234 -8.03 -4.41 27.03
C ARG A 234 -9.31 -3.68 26.63
N ALA A 235 -9.37 -2.38 26.89
CA ALA A 235 -10.55 -1.56 26.58
C ALA A 235 -10.86 -1.48 25.08
N VAL A 236 -9.85 -1.60 24.19
CA VAL A 236 -10.00 -1.49 22.72
C VAL A 236 -10.06 -2.85 22.01
N LEU A 237 -9.98 -3.98 22.72
CA LEU A 237 -10.05 -5.31 22.10
C LEU A 237 -11.41 -5.63 21.48
N ASN A 238 -12.47 -4.89 21.86
CA ASN A 238 -13.81 -5.02 21.29
C ASN A 238 -13.98 -4.22 19.97
N ASP A 239 -13.00 -3.42 19.59
CA ASP A 239 -12.99 -2.74 18.30
C ASP A 239 -12.83 -3.76 17.15
N PRO A 240 -13.08 -3.38 15.88
CA PRO A 240 -12.88 -4.27 14.76
C PRO A 240 -11.46 -4.88 14.77
N PRO A 241 -11.33 -6.22 14.64
CA PRO A 241 -10.06 -6.92 14.82
C PRO A 241 -8.91 -6.42 13.93
N ASP A 242 -9.21 -6.00 12.70
CA ASP A 242 -8.25 -5.42 11.76
C ASP A 242 -7.71 -4.06 12.24
N VAL A 243 -8.56 -3.25 12.90
CA VAL A 243 -8.15 -1.99 13.53
C VAL A 243 -7.24 -2.27 14.71
N VAL A 244 -7.61 -3.20 15.60
CA VAL A 244 -6.77 -3.59 16.75
C VAL A 244 -5.42 -4.14 16.26
N GLN A 245 -5.42 -5.01 15.25
CA GLN A 245 -4.18 -5.53 14.67
C GLN A 245 -3.26 -4.43 14.15
N THR A 246 -3.80 -3.45 13.43
CA THR A 246 -2.98 -2.37 12.85
C THR A 246 -2.53 -1.36 13.90
N GLU A 247 -3.47 -0.87 14.72
CA GLU A 247 -3.22 0.29 15.57
C GLU A 247 -2.57 -0.07 16.92
N VAL A 248 -2.87 -1.27 17.45
CA VAL A 248 -2.40 -1.75 18.76
C VAL A 248 -1.30 -2.78 18.63
N LEU A 249 -1.44 -3.72 17.69
CA LEU A 249 -0.49 -4.81 17.50
C LEU A 249 0.57 -4.54 16.44
N CYS A 250 0.48 -3.39 15.76
CA CYS A 250 1.41 -2.99 14.71
C CYS A 250 1.62 -4.07 13.64
N ARG A 251 0.54 -4.78 13.29
CA ARG A 251 0.58 -5.82 12.27
C ARG A 251 0.14 -5.28 10.92
N TRP A 252 0.85 -5.71 9.88
CA TRP A 252 0.37 -5.52 8.52
C TRP A 252 -0.89 -6.34 8.32
N VAL A 253 -2.01 -5.67 8.11
CA VAL A 253 -3.27 -6.30 7.75
C VAL A 253 -3.57 -5.97 6.30
N ASN A 254 -4.01 -6.96 5.56
CA ASN A 254 -4.63 -6.73 4.28
C ASN A 254 -6.05 -6.24 4.55
N THR A 255 -6.19 -4.98 4.95
CA THR A 255 -7.46 -4.33 5.36
C THR A 255 -8.41 -4.07 4.20
N ILE A 256 -7.99 -4.37 3.00
CA ILE A 256 -8.94 -4.49 1.92
C ILE A 256 -9.29 -5.97 1.89
N SER A 257 -10.51 -6.27 2.29
CA SER A 257 -11.08 -7.58 2.01
C SER A 257 -10.78 -7.88 0.56
N GLY A 258 -10.00 -8.95 0.31
CA GLY A 258 -9.78 -9.41 -1.05
C GLY A 258 -11.14 -9.39 -1.75
N ALA A 259 -11.20 -8.99 -3.00
CA ALA A 259 -12.48 -8.96 -3.73
C ALA A 259 -13.16 -10.33 -3.67
N ILE A 260 -12.34 -11.39 -3.55
CA ILE A 260 -12.76 -12.80 -3.53
C ILE A 260 -12.19 -13.49 -2.29
N PRO A 261 -13.04 -14.14 -1.47
CA PRO A 261 -12.61 -14.90 -0.31
C PRO A 261 -11.75 -16.11 -0.71
N VAL A 262 -10.64 -16.32 -0.02
CA VAL A 262 -9.64 -17.37 -0.36
C VAL A 262 -10.23 -18.77 -0.29
N LYS A 263 -10.93 -19.08 0.80
CA LYS A 263 -11.49 -20.41 1.05
C LYS A 263 -12.52 -20.81 -0.02
N GLU A 264 -13.44 -19.91 -0.32
CA GLU A 264 -14.50 -20.14 -1.32
C GLU A 264 -13.91 -20.29 -2.72
N TRP A 265 -12.86 -19.54 -3.05
CA TRP A 265 -12.14 -19.72 -4.30
C TRP A 265 -11.44 -21.09 -4.39
N GLU A 266 -10.73 -21.51 -3.35
CA GLU A 266 -10.05 -22.81 -3.31
C GLU A 266 -11.05 -23.98 -3.42
N GLU A 267 -12.22 -23.86 -2.79
CA GLU A 267 -13.29 -24.86 -2.86
C GLU A 267 -13.93 -25.00 -4.26
N CYS A 268 -13.80 -23.98 -5.12
CA CYS A 268 -14.22 -24.00 -6.53
C CYS A 268 -13.19 -24.66 -7.46
N GLY A 269 -12.02 -25.03 -6.96
CA GLY A 269 -10.93 -25.62 -7.76
C GLY A 269 -11.13 -27.09 -8.09
N SER A 270 -10.97 -27.45 -9.36
CA SER A 270 -10.97 -28.84 -9.86
C SER A 270 -9.72 -29.11 -10.70
N ASP A 271 -9.19 -30.32 -10.64
CA ASP A 271 -7.99 -30.72 -11.41
C ASP A 271 -8.29 -31.03 -12.88
N ASP A 272 -9.56 -31.32 -13.23
CA ASP A 272 -9.99 -31.85 -14.53
C ASP A 272 -10.89 -30.88 -15.31
N ILE A 273 -10.47 -29.63 -15.47
CA ILE A 273 -11.25 -28.70 -16.29
C ILE A 273 -10.64 -28.53 -17.68
N GLU A 274 -11.35 -29.04 -18.67
CA GLU A 274 -11.17 -28.70 -20.07
C GLU A 274 -12.40 -27.96 -20.62
N LEU A 275 -12.18 -27.01 -21.51
CA LEU A 275 -13.25 -26.35 -22.23
C LEU A 275 -13.65 -27.19 -23.41
N ASP A 276 -14.95 -27.40 -23.54
CA ASP A 276 -15.55 -28.15 -24.66
C ASP A 276 -15.57 -27.30 -25.92
N VAL A 277 -15.05 -27.81 -27.01
CA VAL A 277 -14.96 -27.10 -28.30
C VAL A 277 -16.32 -26.95 -29.00
N GLU A 278 -17.35 -27.65 -28.55
CA GLU A 278 -18.70 -27.58 -29.12
C GLU A 278 -19.64 -26.71 -28.31
N LYS A 279 -19.22 -26.28 -27.09
CA LYS A 279 -20.06 -25.47 -26.21
C LYS A 279 -19.89 -23.98 -26.47
N MET A 280 -21.01 -23.24 -26.35
CA MET A 280 -21.04 -21.81 -26.33
C MET A 280 -20.07 -21.26 -25.29
N THR A 281 -19.26 -20.29 -25.69
CA THR A 281 -18.16 -19.75 -24.88
C THR A 281 -18.23 -18.24 -24.86
N TRP A 282 -18.00 -17.66 -23.68
CA TRP A 282 -17.82 -16.21 -23.48
C TRP A 282 -16.38 -15.93 -23.10
N PHE A 283 -15.79 -14.92 -23.74
CA PHE A 283 -14.46 -14.48 -23.37
C PHE A 283 -14.54 -13.16 -22.60
N GLY A 284 -13.67 -13.00 -21.61
CA GLY A 284 -13.36 -11.75 -20.97
C GLY A 284 -11.94 -11.31 -21.31
N LEU A 285 -11.79 -10.05 -21.68
CA LEU A 285 -10.51 -9.41 -22.01
C LEU A 285 -10.32 -8.19 -21.14
N ASP A 286 -9.19 -8.10 -20.44
CA ASP A 286 -8.77 -6.90 -19.74
C ASP A 286 -7.28 -6.62 -19.91
N LEU A 287 -6.95 -5.32 -19.99
CA LEU A 287 -5.59 -4.81 -19.97
C LEU A 287 -5.37 -3.91 -18.74
N SER A 288 -4.16 -3.94 -18.21
CA SER A 288 -3.77 -3.03 -17.12
C SER A 288 -3.83 -1.55 -17.58
N PRO A 289 -4.10 -0.61 -16.66
CA PRO A 289 -4.16 0.82 -16.98
C PRO A 289 -2.87 1.41 -17.56
N ASP A 290 -1.71 0.82 -17.23
CA ASP A 290 -0.39 1.18 -17.77
C ASP A 290 -0.04 0.42 -19.05
N ARG A 291 -0.95 -0.46 -19.50
CA ARG A 291 -0.84 -1.27 -20.72
C ARG A 291 0.36 -2.21 -20.77
N ARG A 292 0.84 -2.65 -19.63
CA ARG A 292 1.94 -3.61 -19.54
C ARG A 292 1.50 -5.05 -19.40
N ASP A 293 0.32 -5.26 -18.84
CA ASP A 293 -0.24 -6.57 -18.57
C ASP A 293 -1.61 -6.72 -19.21
N GLY A 294 -1.98 -7.96 -19.53
CA GLY A 294 -3.29 -8.29 -20.05
C GLY A 294 -3.65 -9.74 -19.82
N ALA A 295 -4.94 -10.06 -19.87
CA ALA A 295 -5.44 -11.43 -19.75
C ALA A 295 -6.67 -11.68 -20.57
N LEU A 296 -6.77 -12.92 -21.09
CA LEU A 296 -7.95 -13.48 -21.75
C LEU A 296 -8.43 -14.68 -20.95
N VAL A 297 -9.69 -14.64 -20.54
CA VAL A 297 -10.35 -15.70 -19.78
C VAL A 297 -11.57 -16.19 -20.55
N ALA A 298 -11.86 -17.48 -20.48
CA ALA A 298 -13.05 -18.08 -21.08
C ALA A 298 -13.98 -18.64 -20.00
N ALA A 299 -15.29 -18.52 -20.21
CA ALA A 299 -16.34 -19.14 -19.42
C ALA A 299 -17.24 -19.98 -20.30
N GLN A 300 -17.67 -21.16 -19.81
CA GLN A 300 -18.64 -22.06 -20.44
C GLN A 300 -19.68 -22.54 -19.42
N LYS A 301 -20.96 -22.43 -19.73
CA LYS A 301 -22.05 -22.90 -18.88
C LYS A 301 -22.20 -24.41 -18.96
N ASN A 302 -22.47 -25.08 -17.83
CA ASN A 302 -22.78 -26.49 -17.74
C ASN A 302 -24.30 -26.71 -17.58
N PRO A 303 -24.84 -27.91 -17.88
CA PRO A 303 -26.26 -28.19 -17.78
C PRO A 303 -26.84 -28.07 -16.35
N ASP A 304 -26.00 -28.16 -15.33
CA ASP A 304 -26.35 -28.11 -13.93
C ASP A 304 -26.31 -26.67 -13.34
N ASP A 305 -26.31 -25.65 -14.20
CA ASP A 305 -26.17 -24.21 -13.87
C ASP A 305 -24.83 -23.84 -13.22
N THR A 306 -23.87 -24.74 -13.22
CA THR A 306 -22.47 -24.39 -12.95
C THR A 306 -21.79 -23.88 -14.22
N PHE A 307 -20.59 -23.27 -14.10
CA PHE A 307 -19.80 -22.89 -15.27
C PHE A 307 -18.31 -23.04 -15.04
N ASN A 308 -17.63 -23.44 -16.09
CA ASN A 308 -16.20 -23.60 -16.14
C ASN A 308 -15.53 -22.28 -16.47
N LEU A 309 -14.49 -21.90 -15.71
CA LEU A 309 -13.67 -20.72 -15.93
C LEU A 309 -12.22 -21.14 -16.18
N LYS A 310 -11.62 -20.65 -17.28
CA LYS A 310 -10.25 -21.00 -17.67
C LYS A 310 -9.50 -19.75 -18.17
N LEU A 311 -8.31 -19.52 -17.64
CA LEU A 311 -7.38 -18.55 -18.19
C LEU A 311 -6.78 -19.09 -19.49
N LEU A 312 -7.01 -18.42 -20.60
CA LEU A 312 -6.53 -18.82 -21.91
C LEU A 312 -5.16 -18.24 -22.23
N HIS A 313 -4.95 -16.96 -21.91
CA HIS A 313 -3.70 -16.28 -22.23
C HIS A 313 -3.42 -15.12 -21.26
N THR A 314 -2.15 -14.85 -21.04
CA THR A 314 -1.67 -13.63 -20.36
C THR A 314 -0.61 -12.97 -21.21
N TRP A 315 -0.62 -11.63 -21.23
CA TRP A 315 0.39 -10.83 -21.90
C TRP A 315 1.15 -10.01 -20.87
N HIS A 316 2.46 -9.88 -21.08
CA HIS A 316 3.30 -8.97 -20.33
C HIS A 316 4.33 -8.30 -21.22
N ASN A 317 4.46 -6.98 -21.12
CA ASN A 317 5.50 -6.21 -21.80
C ASN A 317 5.95 -5.06 -20.87
N PRO A 318 7.25 -4.92 -20.56
CA PRO A 318 7.73 -3.92 -19.60
C PRO A 318 7.52 -2.46 -20.07
N ILE A 319 7.23 -2.24 -21.36
CA ILE A 319 7.01 -0.90 -21.95
C ILE A 319 5.52 -0.70 -22.22
N SER A 320 4.96 -1.45 -23.17
CA SER A 320 3.54 -1.39 -23.56
C SER A 320 3.18 -2.58 -24.43
N LEU A 321 1.97 -3.10 -24.26
CA LEU A 321 1.38 -4.14 -25.09
C LEU A 321 0.96 -3.57 -26.46
N ASP A 322 1.11 -4.38 -27.53
CA ASP A 322 0.66 -4.08 -28.88
C ASP A 322 -0.74 -4.64 -29.12
N ASP A 323 -1.70 -3.77 -29.42
CA ASP A 323 -3.10 -4.11 -29.67
C ASP A 323 -3.27 -5.09 -30.84
N LYS A 324 -2.42 -4.98 -31.88
CA LYS A 324 -2.47 -5.85 -33.07
C LYS A 324 -1.98 -7.27 -32.72
N ALA A 325 -0.91 -7.36 -31.92
CA ALA A 325 -0.40 -8.64 -31.46
C ALA A 325 -1.45 -9.35 -30.61
N ILE A 326 -2.05 -8.65 -29.62
CA ILE A 326 -3.12 -9.21 -28.78
C ILE A 326 -4.30 -9.69 -29.62
N ALA A 327 -4.79 -8.90 -30.59
CA ALA A 327 -5.90 -9.31 -31.45
C ALA A 327 -5.56 -10.56 -32.28
N ASN A 328 -4.32 -10.67 -32.77
CA ASN A 328 -3.84 -11.84 -33.49
C ASN A 328 -3.79 -13.10 -32.58
N ASP A 329 -3.38 -12.94 -31.31
CA ASP A 329 -3.32 -14.03 -30.35
C ASP A 329 -4.72 -14.49 -29.90
N ILE A 330 -5.72 -13.60 -29.87
CA ILE A 330 -7.13 -13.95 -29.56
C ILE A 330 -7.79 -14.71 -30.71
N ALA A 331 -7.49 -14.40 -31.96
CA ALA A 331 -8.17 -14.96 -33.13
C ALA A 331 -8.17 -16.51 -33.20
N PRO A 332 -7.09 -17.25 -32.87
CA PRO A 332 -7.10 -18.69 -32.82
C PRO A 332 -8.10 -19.26 -31.79
N TYR A 333 -8.19 -18.65 -30.61
CA TYR A 333 -9.15 -19.05 -29.57
C TYR A 333 -10.58 -18.79 -30.02
N ALA A 334 -10.86 -17.64 -30.63
CA ALA A 334 -12.18 -17.29 -31.15
C ALA A 334 -12.66 -18.23 -32.27
N ARG A 335 -11.74 -18.85 -33.02
CA ARG A 335 -12.08 -19.85 -34.04
C ARG A 335 -12.24 -21.27 -33.48
N LYS A 336 -11.65 -21.52 -32.32
CA LYS A 336 -11.65 -22.86 -31.69
C LYS A 336 -12.97 -23.18 -31.02
N TYR A 337 -13.64 -22.17 -30.47
CA TYR A 337 -14.87 -22.32 -29.70
C TYR A 337 -16.04 -21.58 -30.36
N PRO A 338 -17.29 -22.07 -30.25
CA PRO A 338 -18.48 -21.28 -30.56
C PRO A 338 -18.53 -20.05 -29.65
N LEU A 339 -17.97 -18.93 -30.14
CA LEU A 339 -17.81 -17.70 -29.34
C LEU A 339 -19.04 -16.82 -29.51
N GLU A 340 -19.67 -16.45 -28.37
CA GLU A 340 -20.77 -15.48 -28.39
C GLU A 340 -20.25 -14.04 -28.35
N TYR A 341 -19.40 -13.72 -27.37
CA TYR A 341 -18.77 -12.41 -27.24
C TYR A 341 -17.40 -12.46 -26.62
N VAL A 342 -16.55 -11.46 -26.96
CA VAL A 342 -15.41 -11.03 -26.16
C VAL A 342 -15.87 -9.81 -25.36
N ALA A 343 -16.15 -10.00 -24.08
CA ALA A 343 -16.51 -8.92 -23.15
C ALA A 343 -15.25 -8.14 -22.77
N PHE A 344 -15.31 -6.81 -22.84
CA PHE A 344 -14.17 -5.95 -22.54
C PHE A 344 -14.62 -4.65 -21.85
N SER A 345 -13.70 -3.95 -21.19
CA SER A 345 -13.92 -2.58 -20.73
C SER A 345 -13.30 -1.59 -21.72
N LYS A 346 -14.09 -0.65 -22.22
CA LYS A 346 -13.59 0.35 -23.19
C LYS A 346 -12.52 1.25 -22.59
N ARG A 347 -12.42 1.38 -21.28
CA ARG A 347 -11.39 2.17 -20.60
C ARG A 347 -9.98 1.62 -20.80
N THR A 348 -9.85 0.30 -20.93
CA THR A 348 -8.55 -0.37 -21.01
C THR A 348 -8.30 -1.08 -22.33
N SER A 349 -9.35 -1.63 -22.96
CA SER A 349 -9.20 -2.60 -24.05
C SER A 349 -9.87 -2.20 -25.38
N SER A 350 -10.35 -0.94 -25.51
CA SER A 350 -11.07 -0.47 -26.70
C SER A 350 -10.26 -0.59 -28.00
N ALA A 351 -8.94 -0.38 -27.95
CA ALA A 351 -8.09 -0.47 -29.14
C ALA A 351 -7.97 -1.91 -29.66
N VAL A 352 -7.95 -2.91 -28.78
CA VAL A 352 -7.98 -4.32 -29.16
C VAL A 352 -9.35 -4.69 -29.71
N ALA A 353 -10.43 -4.29 -29.04
CA ALA A 353 -11.81 -4.54 -29.52
C ALA A 353 -12.05 -3.99 -30.91
N ALA A 354 -11.55 -2.78 -31.23
CA ALA A 354 -11.63 -2.17 -32.56
C ALA A 354 -10.91 -2.98 -33.65
N ARG A 355 -9.97 -3.86 -33.29
CA ARG A 355 -9.29 -4.77 -34.22
C ARG A 355 -10.00 -6.12 -34.37
N LEU A 356 -10.69 -6.57 -33.32
CA LEU A 356 -11.45 -7.82 -33.35
C LEU A 356 -12.72 -7.72 -34.19
N MET A 357 -13.44 -6.59 -34.14
CA MET A 357 -14.66 -6.35 -34.89
C MET A 357 -14.52 -6.55 -36.42
N PRO A 358 -13.53 -5.96 -37.13
CA PRO A 358 -13.32 -6.19 -38.55
C PRO A 358 -12.93 -7.64 -38.90
N ALA A 359 -12.38 -8.40 -37.91
CA ALA A 359 -12.07 -9.80 -38.07
C ALA A 359 -13.28 -10.73 -37.88
N GLY A 360 -14.49 -10.17 -37.70
CA GLY A 360 -15.73 -10.92 -37.49
C GLY A 360 -15.86 -11.50 -36.10
N ILE A 361 -15.05 -11.08 -35.12
CA ILE A 361 -15.12 -11.53 -33.73
C ILE A 361 -16.06 -10.59 -32.99
N PRO A 362 -17.18 -11.11 -32.42
CA PRO A 362 -18.15 -10.27 -31.70
C PRO A 362 -17.56 -9.78 -30.38
N VAL A 363 -17.74 -8.51 -30.11
CA VAL A 363 -17.25 -7.84 -28.89
C VAL A 363 -18.38 -7.08 -28.19
N ILE A 364 -18.32 -7.00 -26.86
CA ILE A 364 -19.30 -6.26 -26.08
C ILE A 364 -18.61 -5.47 -24.96
N ASP A 365 -18.98 -4.18 -24.82
CA ASP A 365 -18.46 -3.31 -23.79
C ASP A 365 -19.21 -3.51 -22.47
N ILE A 366 -18.47 -3.78 -21.40
CA ILE A 366 -18.95 -3.87 -20.03
C ILE A 366 -18.20 -2.85 -19.20
N ASP A 367 -18.82 -1.71 -18.95
CA ASP A 367 -18.24 -0.63 -18.15
C ASP A 367 -19.28 -0.02 -17.20
N GLY A 368 -18.84 0.86 -16.29
CA GLY A 368 -19.73 1.55 -15.34
C GLY A 368 -20.51 0.57 -14.44
N ALA A 369 -21.82 0.70 -14.40
CA ALA A 369 -22.68 -0.12 -13.56
C ALA A 369 -22.65 -1.62 -13.93
N LEU A 370 -22.54 -1.94 -15.22
CA LEU A 370 -22.42 -3.32 -15.67
C LEU A 370 -21.12 -4.00 -15.18
N TYR A 371 -20.03 -3.24 -15.08
CA TYR A 371 -18.80 -3.77 -14.52
C TYR A 371 -18.94 -4.07 -13.02
N GLY A 372 -19.61 -3.21 -12.25
CA GLY A 372 -19.93 -3.48 -10.86
C GLY A 372 -20.81 -4.74 -10.70
N GLN A 373 -21.84 -4.87 -11.53
CA GLN A 373 -22.69 -6.05 -11.57
C GLN A 373 -21.89 -7.32 -11.91
N SER A 374 -21.00 -7.28 -12.89
CA SER A 374 -20.15 -8.42 -13.26
C SER A 374 -19.22 -8.87 -12.12
N CYS A 375 -18.71 -7.93 -11.35
CA CYS A 375 -17.91 -8.25 -10.15
C CYS A 375 -18.74 -8.96 -9.07
N ASP A 376 -19.96 -8.50 -8.85
CA ASP A 376 -20.87 -9.09 -7.87
C ASP A 376 -21.35 -10.49 -8.31
N GLU A 377 -21.64 -10.68 -9.58
CA GLU A 377 -22.00 -11.99 -10.17
C GLU A 377 -20.84 -12.98 -10.05
N LEU A 378 -19.59 -12.57 -10.30
CA LEU A 378 -18.41 -13.42 -10.08
C LEU A 378 -18.31 -13.85 -8.62
N LEU A 379 -18.44 -12.91 -7.67
CA LEU A 379 -18.42 -13.23 -6.24
C LEU A 379 -19.56 -14.17 -5.86
N GLY A 380 -20.78 -13.88 -6.32
CA GLY A 380 -21.97 -14.71 -6.07
C GLY A 380 -21.79 -16.13 -6.61
N ALA A 381 -21.21 -16.29 -7.78
CA ALA A 381 -20.92 -17.60 -8.38
C ALA A 381 -19.89 -18.40 -7.59
N ILE A 382 -18.85 -17.74 -7.08
CA ILE A 382 -17.82 -18.36 -6.24
C ILE A 382 -18.44 -18.77 -4.88
N THR A 383 -19.13 -17.87 -4.20
CA THR A 383 -19.69 -18.15 -2.88
C THR A 383 -20.81 -19.21 -2.90
N SER A 384 -21.56 -19.28 -4.01
CA SER A 384 -22.57 -20.33 -4.22
C SER A 384 -22.00 -21.62 -4.85
N LYS A 385 -20.68 -21.70 -5.07
CA LYS A 385 -19.97 -22.87 -5.68
C LYS A 385 -20.50 -23.24 -7.06
N ARG A 386 -20.99 -22.25 -7.82
CA ARG A 386 -21.42 -22.46 -9.21
C ARG A 386 -20.25 -22.27 -10.21
N LEU A 387 -19.17 -21.60 -9.81
CA LEU A 387 -17.97 -21.47 -10.61
C LEU A 387 -17.04 -22.65 -10.37
N ILE A 388 -16.44 -23.20 -11.42
CA ILE A 388 -15.43 -24.25 -11.37
C ILE A 388 -14.19 -23.78 -12.15
N HIS A 389 -13.00 -23.88 -11.54
CA HIS A 389 -11.74 -23.44 -12.20
C HIS A 389 -10.63 -24.50 -12.11
N GLY A 390 -9.71 -24.51 -13.09
CA GLY A 390 -8.66 -25.52 -13.23
C GLY A 390 -7.41 -25.30 -12.38
N LYS A 391 -7.49 -24.67 -11.21
CA LYS A 391 -6.37 -24.41 -10.27
C LYS A 391 -5.13 -23.79 -10.93
N GLN A 392 -5.32 -22.98 -11.99
CA GLN A 392 -4.23 -22.31 -12.68
C GLN A 392 -3.58 -21.28 -11.74
N ALA A 393 -2.27 -21.43 -11.47
CA ALA A 393 -1.55 -20.63 -10.48
C ALA A 393 -1.63 -19.10 -10.75
N GLU A 394 -1.50 -18.70 -12.02
CA GLU A 394 -1.56 -17.28 -12.40
C GLU A 394 -2.97 -16.71 -12.26
N LEU A 395 -4.02 -17.49 -12.60
CA LEU A 395 -5.40 -17.09 -12.39
C LEU A 395 -5.69 -16.88 -10.89
N SER A 396 -5.36 -17.87 -10.07
CA SER A 396 -5.57 -17.82 -8.62
C SER A 396 -4.81 -16.68 -7.98
N LYS A 397 -3.56 -16.46 -8.37
CA LYS A 397 -2.75 -15.32 -7.89
C LYS A 397 -3.44 -13.98 -8.16
N GLN A 398 -3.92 -13.75 -9.38
CA GLN A 398 -4.57 -12.48 -9.74
C GLN A 398 -5.96 -12.31 -9.09
N ILE A 399 -6.74 -13.38 -9.00
CA ILE A 399 -8.04 -13.38 -8.33
C ILE A 399 -7.90 -13.05 -6.83
N LEU A 400 -6.98 -13.72 -6.14
CA LEU A 400 -6.78 -13.54 -4.70
C LEU A 400 -6.05 -12.25 -4.34
N SER A 401 -5.34 -11.64 -5.29
CA SER A 401 -4.74 -10.31 -5.14
C SER A 401 -5.69 -9.16 -5.50
N ALA A 402 -6.87 -9.48 -6.05
CA ALA A 402 -7.84 -8.47 -6.45
C ALA A 402 -8.45 -7.76 -5.24
N VAL A 403 -8.55 -6.46 -5.33
CA VAL A 403 -9.02 -5.57 -4.27
C VAL A 403 -10.42 -5.09 -4.56
N ARG A 404 -11.28 -5.11 -3.53
CA ARG A 404 -12.64 -4.60 -3.58
C ARG A 404 -12.65 -3.07 -3.36
N LEU A 405 -13.17 -2.32 -4.32
CA LEU A 405 -13.40 -0.88 -4.18
C LEU A 405 -14.90 -0.58 -4.19
N PRO A 406 -15.41 0.30 -3.31
CA PRO A 406 -16.80 0.70 -3.32
C PRO A 406 -17.13 1.50 -4.60
N MET A 407 -18.36 1.33 -5.11
CA MET A 407 -18.88 2.05 -6.26
C MET A 407 -20.35 2.45 -6.00
N GLY A 408 -20.62 3.75 -5.83
CA GLY A 408 -21.94 4.27 -5.48
C GLY A 408 -22.48 3.73 -4.16
N ASP A 409 -23.81 3.75 -3.99
CA ASP A 409 -24.50 3.24 -2.80
C ASP A 409 -24.65 1.70 -2.87
N GLY A 410 -23.71 1.00 -2.23
CA GLY A 410 -23.78 -0.46 -2.04
C GLY A 410 -23.16 -1.31 -3.15
N GLY A 411 -22.73 -0.73 -4.27
CA GLY A 411 -21.97 -1.44 -5.32
C GLY A 411 -20.47 -1.55 -5.01
N TRP A 412 -19.79 -2.42 -5.77
CA TRP A 412 -18.32 -2.53 -5.70
C TRP A 412 -17.72 -2.98 -7.04
N ILE A 413 -16.41 -2.78 -7.18
CA ILE A 413 -15.64 -3.19 -8.37
C ILE A 413 -14.30 -3.78 -7.96
N ILE A 414 -13.70 -4.58 -8.83
CA ILE A 414 -12.28 -4.96 -8.74
C ILE A 414 -11.42 -3.76 -9.10
N GLY A 415 -10.61 -3.30 -8.16
CA GLY A 415 -9.75 -2.13 -8.30
C GLY A 415 -8.43 -2.44 -8.99
N ARG A 416 -8.30 -2.16 -10.30
CA ARG A 416 -7.07 -2.42 -11.07
C ARG A 416 -5.81 -1.74 -10.51
N ARG A 417 -5.94 -0.46 -10.08
CA ARG A 417 -4.83 0.32 -9.51
C ARG A 417 -4.64 0.12 -8.01
N ALA A 418 -5.64 -0.45 -7.36
CA ALA A 418 -5.64 -0.67 -5.93
C ALA A 418 -5.00 -2.02 -5.56
N SER A 419 -4.90 -2.94 -6.51
CA SER A 419 -4.31 -4.26 -6.31
C SER A 419 -2.78 -4.19 -6.36
N SER A 420 -2.11 -5.01 -5.56
CA SER A 420 -0.64 -5.03 -5.43
C SER A 420 0.09 -5.60 -6.66
N VAL A 421 -0.64 -6.36 -7.48
CA VAL A 421 -0.18 -6.91 -8.76
C VAL A 421 -1.19 -6.62 -9.84
N ALA A 422 -0.83 -6.83 -11.11
CA ALA A 422 -1.79 -6.77 -12.20
C ALA A 422 -2.91 -7.81 -11.97
N VAL A 423 -4.17 -7.40 -12.08
CA VAL A 423 -5.36 -8.24 -11.83
C VAL A 423 -6.23 -8.37 -13.09
N CYS A 424 -5.59 -8.34 -14.26
CA CYS A 424 -6.29 -8.42 -15.53
C CYS A 424 -7.09 -9.72 -15.67
N ALA A 425 -6.56 -10.86 -15.16
CA ALA A 425 -7.28 -12.12 -15.19
C ALA A 425 -8.51 -12.12 -14.25
N ALA A 426 -8.45 -11.43 -13.11
CA ALA A 426 -9.60 -11.28 -12.22
C ALA A 426 -10.71 -10.44 -12.86
N VAL A 427 -10.34 -9.32 -13.49
CA VAL A 427 -11.29 -8.48 -14.23
C VAL A 427 -11.87 -9.23 -15.42
N ALA A 428 -11.04 -9.88 -16.23
CA ALA A 428 -11.47 -10.68 -17.38
C ALA A 428 -12.41 -11.82 -16.93
N SER A 429 -12.17 -12.43 -15.76
CA SER A 429 -13.07 -13.43 -15.17
C SER A 429 -14.46 -12.84 -14.87
N ALA A 430 -14.52 -11.67 -14.24
CA ALA A 430 -15.80 -10.99 -13.98
C ALA A 430 -16.55 -10.70 -15.30
N LEU A 431 -15.86 -10.20 -16.32
CA LEU A 431 -16.45 -9.90 -17.63
C LEU A 431 -16.99 -11.14 -18.33
N ALA A 432 -16.24 -12.26 -18.33
CA ALA A 432 -16.68 -13.52 -18.93
C ALA A 432 -17.86 -14.13 -18.17
N THR A 433 -17.84 -14.08 -16.83
CA THR A 433 -18.88 -14.65 -15.95
C THR A 433 -20.21 -13.92 -16.12
N HIS A 434 -20.19 -12.61 -16.40
CA HIS A 434 -21.40 -11.79 -16.53
C HIS A 434 -22.45 -12.38 -17.48
N PHE A 435 -22.02 -12.98 -18.57
CA PHE A 435 -22.94 -13.60 -19.54
C PHE A 435 -23.25 -15.06 -19.18
N ALA A 436 -22.27 -15.80 -18.66
CA ALA A 436 -22.46 -17.19 -18.27
C ALA A 436 -23.47 -17.40 -17.13
N THR A 437 -23.67 -16.39 -16.27
CA THR A 437 -24.59 -16.46 -15.14
C THR A 437 -26.04 -16.09 -15.48
N ARG A 438 -26.29 -15.51 -16.67
CA ARG A 438 -27.63 -15.08 -17.05
C ARG A 438 -28.49 -16.28 -17.45
N PRO A 439 -29.78 -16.30 -17.05
CA PRO A 439 -30.72 -17.29 -17.56
C PRO A 439 -30.85 -17.15 -19.09
N GLU A 440 -30.92 -18.26 -19.81
CA GLU A 440 -31.30 -18.25 -21.20
C GLU A 440 -32.70 -17.64 -21.31
N MET A 441 -32.86 -16.56 -22.10
CA MET A 441 -34.18 -16.06 -22.40
C MET A 441 -34.84 -17.05 -23.40
N GLU A 442 -35.72 -17.90 -22.92
CA GLU A 442 -36.68 -18.57 -23.77
C GLU A 442 -37.56 -17.46 -24.39
N ILE A 443 -37.32 -17.13 -25.64
CA ILE A 443 -38.24 -16.31 -26.43
C ILE A 443 -39.36 -17.24 -26.86
N ASP A 444 -40.44 -17.32 -26.07
CA ASP A 444 -41.70 -17.86 -26.53
C ASP A 444 -42.19 -16.97 -27.67
N ILE A 445 -41.88 -17.34 -28.89
CA ILE A 445 -42.52 -16.75 -30.07
C ILE A 445 -43.96 -17.28 -30.07
N LEU A 446 -44.86 -16.54 -29.46
CA LEU A 446 -46.30 -16.72 -29.69
C LEU A 446 -46.57 -16.34 -31.15
N VAL A 447 -46.56 -17.33 -32.05
CA VAL A 447 -47.07 -17.24 -33.41
C VAL A 447 -48.60 -17.18 -33.24
N GLY A 448 -49.17 -15.97 -33.36
CA GLY A 448 -50.62 -15.72 -33.45
C GLY A 448 -51.04 -15.66 -34.91
#